data_280b04fc69bff0158147e931d699d966
#
_entry.id   280b04fc69bff0158147e931d699d966
#
_cell.length_a   1.000
_cell.length_b   1.000
_cell.length_c   1.000
_cell.angle_alpha   90.00
_cell.angle_beta   90.00
_cell.angle_gamma   90.00
#
_symmetry.space_group_name_H-M   'P 1'
#
loop_
_entity.id
_entity.type
_entity.pdbx_description
1 polymer ?
#
loop_
_entity_poly.entity_id
_entity_poly.type
_entity_poly.pdbx_seq_one_letter_code
_entity_poly.pdbx_strand_id
1 'polypeptide(L)'
;RLFVSKYSYGYSKHSFPFSPPIFKDRLFSDSPQRGDVVVFKTTRDNRTDFIKRLIGLPGDKIQFIDGDLYINNDQIFKSKISSKDIIYCSGSIDANDLGHIDVFTYSEKLLNNKTYKTVYKKYGSFKNSNVFIVPEKHYFFLGDNRDCSADSRYLPGLGYVPEENLVGKAQFIFFSSDFRIGSIFSFWKWH
;
A
#
# COMPACT_ATOMS: atom_id res chain seq x y z
N ARG A 1 -1.13 -17.26 -1.35
CA ARG A 1 -2.41 -16.96 -0.66
C ARG A 1 -2.12 -16.19 0.63
N LEU A 2 -3.00 -15.24 0.95
CA LEU A 2 -2.86 -14.32 2.07
C LEU A 2 -3.97 -14.55 3.08
N PHE A 3 -3.62 -14.52 4.37
CA PHE A 3 -4.61 -14.47 5.44
C PHE A 3 -4.99 -13.02 5.73
N VAL A 4 -6.28 -12.72 5.62
CA VAL A 4 -6.84 -11.38 5.85
C VAL A 4 -7.76 -11.45 7.04
N SER A 5 -7.46 -10.69 8.08
CA SER A 5 -8.39 -10.50 9.20
C SER A 5 -9.45 -9.48 8.81
N LYS A 6 -10.61 -9.98 8.41
CA LYS A 6 -11.76 -9.12 8.06
C LYS A 6 -12.34 -8.38 9.27
N TYR A 7 -12.07 -8.88 10.48
CA TYR A 7 -12.60 -8.32 11.73
C TYR A 7 -11.73 -7.21 12.31
N SER A 8 -10.49 -7.04 11.82
CA SER A 8 -9.54 -6.05 12.37
C SER A 8 -10.02 -4.61 12.28
N TYR A 9 -10.93 -4.32 11.36
CA TYR A 9 -11.51 -2.99 11.16
C TYR A 9 -13.03 -2.97 11.35
N GLY A 10 -13.58 -3.94 12.13
CA GLY A 10 -15.01 -4.09 12.34
C GLY A 10 -15.73 -4.71 11.15
N TYR A 11 -17.02 -4.86 11.29
CA TYR A 11 -17.87 -5.46 10.26
C TYR A 11 -18.34 -4.42 9.26
N SER A 12 -18.00 -4.60 7.99
CA SER A 12 -18.54 -3.82 6.86
C SER A 12 -19.39 -4.72 5.96
N LYS A 13 -20.09 -4.16 4.99
CA LYS A 13 -20.82 -4.93 3.95
C LYS A 13 -19.94 -6.00 3.30
N HIS A 14 -18.62 -5.78 3.17
CA HIS A 14 -17.66 -6.71 2.57
C HIS A 14 -17.18 -7.83 3.52
N SER A 15 -17.57 -7.78 4.79
CA SER A 15 -17.25 -8.85 5.76
C SER A 15 -18.12 -10.09 5.58
N PHE A 16 -19.28 -9.95 4.93
CA PHE A 16 -20.26 -11.02 4.70
C PHE A 16 -20.23 -11.54 3.26
N PRO A 17 -20.59 -12.82 3.03
CA PRO A 17 -20.83 -13.34 1.70
C PRO A 17 -21.89 -12.49 0.98
N PHE A 18 -21.69 -12.26 -0.32
CA PHE A 18 -22.59 -11.48 -1.19
C PHE A 18 -22.72 -9.98 -0.85
N SER A 19 -21.92 -9.44 0.10
CA SER A 19 -21.89 -8.00 0.44
C SER A 19 -23.27 -7.37 0.60
N PRO A 20 -24.15 -7.86 1.50
CA PRO A 20 -25.52 -7.37 1.64
C PRO A 20 -25.51 -5.89 2.07
N PRO A 21 -26.42 -5.05 1.55
CA PRO A 21 -26.45 -3.61 1.84
C PRO A 21 -27.12 -3.28 3.19
N ILE A 22 -26.94 -4.15 4.20
CA ILE A 22 -27.63 -4.05 5.50
C ILE A 22 -27.00 -3.00 6.43
N PHE A 23 -25.72 -2.70 6.22
CA PHE A 23 -24.98 -1.76 7.08
C PHE A 23 -24.49 -0.54 6.28
N LYS A 24 -24.86 0.64 6.74
CA LYS A 24 -24.37 1.94 6.18
C LYS A 24 -23.02 2.34 6.78
N ASP A 25 -22.74 1.90 8.03
CA ASP A 25 -21.51 2.20 8.77
C ASP A 25 -20.88 0.91 9.31
N ARG A 26 -19.58 0.99 9.71
CA ARG A 26 -18.89 -0.13 10.35
C ARG A 26 -19.35 -0.28 11.79
N LEU A 27 -19.61 -1.51 12.20
CA LEU A 27 -19.90 -1.86 13.59
C LEU A 27 -18.63 -2.35 14.27
N PHE A 28 -18.31 -1.85 15.48
CA PHE A 28 -17.18 -2.27 16.31
C PHE A 28 -15.81 -2.15 15.60
N SER A 29 -15.52 -0.98 15.06
CA SER A 29 -14.29 -0.78 14.28
C SER A 29 -13.12 -0.28 15.14
N ASP A 30 -12.01 -1.03 15.11
CA ASP A 30 -10.71 -0.43 15.36
C ASP A 30 -10.31 0.38 14.12
N SER A 31 -9.91 1.62 14.32
CA SER A 31 -9.46 2.46 13.22
C SER A 31 -8.18 1.90 12.59
N PRO A 32 -8.09 1.85 11.25
CA PRO A 32 -6.86 1.46 10.58
C PRO A 32 -5.68 2.32 11.01
N GLN A 33 -4.55 1.70 11.26
CA GLN A 33 -3.36 2.38 11.72
C GLN A 33 -2.37 2.61 10.57
N ARG A 34 -1.71 3.76 10.56
CA ARG A 34 -0.63 4.05 9.61
C ARG A 34 0.42 2.93 9.63
N GLY A 35 0.80 2.46 8.45
CA GLY A 35 1.72 1.35 8.26
C GLY A 35 1.06 -0.03 8.18
N ASP A 36 -0.25 -0.16 8.42
CA ASP A 36 -0.95 -1.41 8.18
C ASP A 36 -0.97 -1.78 6.70
N VAL A 37 -0.79 -3.05 6.40
CA VAL A 37 -1.05 -3.59 5.06
C VAL A 37 -2.51 -3.98 4.99
N VAL A 38 -3.24 -3.37 4.07
CA VAL A 38 -4.70 -3.45 4.02
C VAL A 38 -5.15 -4.02 2.68
N VAL A 39 -6.12 -4.92 2.74
CA VAL A 39 -6.88 -5.36 1.57
C VAL A 39 -8.14 -4.50 1.48
N PHE A 40 -8.39 -3.96 0.29
CA PHE A 40 -9.55 -3.12 0.03
C PHE A 40 -10.06 -3.30 -1.40
N LYS A 41 -11.32 -2.96 -1.63
CA LYS A 41 -11.91 -2.91 -2.98
C LYS A 41 -11.49 -1.63 -3.68
N THR A 42 -11.14 -1.72 -4.98
CA THR A 42 -10.81 -0.52 -5.75
C THR A 42 -12.00 0.42 -5.85
N THR A 43 -11.74 1.71 -5.92
CA THR A 43 -12.76 2.74 -6.10
C THR A 43 -13.39 2.71 -7.49
N ARG A 44 -12.69 2.09 -8.47
CA ARG A 44 -13.10 2.07 -9.87
C ARG A 44 -14.27 1.13 -10.16
N ASP A 45 -14.22 -0.09 -9.63
CA ASP A 45 -15.20 -1.14 -9.93
C ASP A 45 -15.86 -1.74 -8.69
N ASN A 46 -15.34 -1.40 -7.51
CA ASN A 46 -15.79 -1.88 -6.21
C ASN A 46 -15.79 -3.44 -6.09
N ARG A 47 -15.01 -4.11 -6.92
CA ARG A 47 -14.94 -5.57 -7.04
C ARG A 47 -13.51 -6.08 -6.89
N THR A 48 -12.56 -5.44 -7.57
CA THR A 48 -11.16 -5.88 -7.59
C THR A 48 -10.51 -5.61 -6.24
N ASP A 49 -9.88 -6.63 -5.67
CA ASP A 49 -9.13 -6.50 -4.42
C ASP A 49 -7.72 -5.96 -4.68
N PHE A 50 -7.37 -4.90 -3.97
CA PHE A 50 -6.01 -4.40 -3.90
C PHE A 50 -5.44 -4.62 -2.50
N ILE A 51 -4.12 -4.80 -2.45
CA ILE A 51 -3.35 -4.86 -1.22
C ILE A 51 -2.28 -3.79 -1.27
N LYS A 52 -2.32 -2.87 -0.32
CA LYS A 52 -1.37 -1.75 -0.22
C LYS A 52 -1.12 -1.38 1.23
N ARG A 53 -0.09 -0.57 1.45
CA ARG A 53 0.22 -0.05 2.78
C ARG A 53 -0.49 1.28 3.02
N LEU A 54 -1.14 1.37 4.17
CA LEU A 54 -1.79 2.59 4.63
C LEU A 54 -0.73 3.62 5.05
N ILE A 55 -0.70 4.75 4.36
CA ILE A 55 0.25 5.84 4.61
C ILE A 55 -0.44 7.09 5.12
N GLY A 56 -1.53 7.52 4.50
CA GLY A 56 -2.28 8.72 4.91
C GLY A 56 -3.59 8.38 5.57
N LEU A 57 -3.84 8.99 6.72
CA LEU A 57 -5.10 8.98 7.47
C LEU A 57 -5.96 10.21 7.08
N PRO A 58 -7.26 10.24 7.38
CA PRO A 58 -8.10 11.42 7.15
C PRO A 58 -7.46 12.70 7.72
N GLY A 59 -7.43 13.76 6.90
CA GLY A 59 -6.82 15.04 7.24
C GLY A 59 -5.31 15.16 6.96
N ASP A 60 -4.61 14.07 6.69
CA ASP A 60 -3.17 14.12 6.41
C ASP A 60 -2.83 14.81 5.10
N LYS A 61 -1.68 15.47 5.10
CA LYS A 61 -1.00 16.00 3.91
C LYS A 61 0.14 15.06 3.53
N ILE A 62 0.08 14.49 2.33
CA ILE A 62 1.09 13.58 1.82
C ILE A 62 1.79 14.24 0.64
N GLN A 63 3.12 14.22 0.61
CA GLN A 63 3.90 14.79 -0.48
C GLN A 63 5.19 14.00 -0.69
N PHE A 64 5.66 13.96 -1.93
CA PHE A 64 7.01 13.53 -2.26
C PHE A 64 7.83 14.75 -2.66
N ILE A 65 9.01 14.88 -2.08
CA ILE A 65 10.00 15.93 -2.38
C ILE A 65 11.35 15.22 -2.55
N ASP A 66 11.95 15.36 -3.72
CA ASP A 66 13.23 14.72 -4.10
C ASP A 66 13.29 13.21 -3.86
N GLY A 67 12.15 12.55 -3.96
CA GLY A 67 12.00 11.10 -3.76
C GLY A 67 11.81 10.68 -2.31
N ASP A 68 11.72 11.62 -1.38
CA ASP A 68 11.42 11.36 0.01
C ASP A 68 9.93 11.62 0.31
N LEU A 69 9.37 10.77 1.14
CA LEU A 69 7.98 10.85 1.58
C LEU A 69 7.87 11.83 2.75
N TYR A 70 6.93 12.76 2.65
CA TYR A 70 6.55 13.68 3.71
C TYR A 70 5.10 13.43 4.14
N ILE A 71 4.86 13.45 5.44
CA ILE A 71 3.53 13.36 6.04
C ILE A 71 3.36 14.53 7.01
N ASN A 72 2.40 15.41 6.74
CA ASN A 72 2.15 16.63 7.53
C ASN A 72 3.40 17.53 7.67
N ASN A 73 4.19 17.62 6.61
CA ASN A 73 5.49 18.29 6.49
C ASN A 73 6.66 17.59 7.21
N ASP A 74 6.43 16.48 7.91
CA ASP A 74 7.50 15.70 8.53
C ASP A 74 8.07 14.70 7.52
N GLN A 75 9.38 14.73 7.29
CA GLN A 75 10.08 13.79 6.43
C GLN A 75 10.10 12.40 7.06
N ILE A 76 9.70 11.40 6.30
CA ILE A 76 9.80 9.99 6.71
C ILE A 76 11.24 9.54 6.56
N PHE A 77 11.82 9.07 7.67
CA PHE A 77 13.20 8.58 7.68
C PHE A 77 13.33 7.38 6.73
N LYS A 78 14.28 7.49 5.80
CA LYS A 78 14.58 6.49 4.78
C LYS A 78 16.07 6.16 4.80
N SER A 79 16.42 4.89 5.04
CA SER A 79 17.79 4.39 5.00
C SER A 79 17.96 3.31 3.95
N LYS A 80 19.05 3.37 3.18
CA LYS A 80 19.33 2.40 2.12
C LYS A 80 19.83 1.08 2.73
N ILE A 81 19.23 -0.05 2.31
CA ILE A 81 19.60 -1.40 2.76
C ILE A 81 20.42 -2.11 1.69
N SER A 82 19.96 -2.07 0.42
CA SER A 82 20.59 -2.77 -0.68
C SER A 82 20.59 -1.93 -1.95
N SER A 83 21.60 -2.15 -2.80
CA SER A 83 21.78 -1.42 -4.06
C SER A 83 21.80 -2.32 -5.30
N LYS A 84 21.53 -3.61 -5.14
CA LYS A 84 21.64 -4.61 -6.22
C LYS A 84 20.47 -5.60 -6.22
N ASP A 85 19.30 -5.14 -5.91
CA ASP A 85 18.12 -5.98 -6.01
C ASP A 85 17.50 -5.82 -7.41
N ILE A 86 16.95 -6.92 -7.94
CA ILE A 86 16.22 -6.96 -9.22
C ILE A 86 14.81 -7.37 -8.91
N ILE A 87 13.85 -6.66 -9.48
CA ILE A 87 12.42 -6.99 -9.33
C ILE A 87 11.74 -7.07 -10.68
N TYR A 88 10.63 -7.80 -10.72
CA TYR A 88 9.71 -7.77 -11.86
C TYR A 88 8.73 -6.61 -11.72
N CYS A 89 8.61 -5.80 -12.77
CA CYS A 89 7.67 -4.68 -12.84
C CYS A 89 6.74 -4.88 -14.04
N SER A 90 5.52 -5.30 -13.77
CA SER A 90 4.50 -5.45 -14.80
C SER A 90 4.11 -4.09 -15.37
N GLY A 91 4.36 -3.87 -16.67
CA GLY A 91 3.99 -2.61 -17.35
C GLY A 91 5.14 -1.64 -17.61
N SER A 92 6.39 -2.05 -17.47
CA SER A 92 7.51 -1.29 -18.03
C SER A 92 7.41 -1.28 -19.56
N ILE A 93 7.48 -0.09 -20.16
CA ILE A 93 7.20 0.18 -21.57
C ILE A 93 8.34 -0.31 -22.50
N ASP A 94 9.45 -0.72 -21.92
CA ASP A 94 10.60 -1.19 -22.70
C ASP A 94 10.39 -2.65 -23.14
N ALA A 95 9.96 -2.81 -24.39
CA ALA A 95 9.69 -4.10 -25.03
C ALA A 95 10.90 -5.06 -25.09
N ASN A 96 12.08 -4.61 -24.73
CA ASN A 96 13.32 -5.40 -24.68
C ASN A 96 13.71 -5.86 -23.28
N ASP A 97 13.05 -5.38 -22.24
CA ASP A 97 13.32 -5.75 -20.87
C ASP A 97 12.26 -6.76 -20.43
N LEU A 98 12.65 -7.95 -20.04
CA LEU A 98 11.78 -9.04 -19.56
C LEU A 98 10.97 -8.65 -18.30
N GLY A 99 10.73 -7.36 -18.09
CA GLY A 99 10.03 -6.83 -16.93
C GLY A 99 10.87 -6.79 -15.65
N HIS A 100 12.17 -7.13 -15.74
CA HIS A 100 13.10 -7.04 -14.64
C HIS A 100 13.77 -5.68 -14.63
N ILE A 101 13.78 -5.03 -13.48
CA ILE A 101 14.41 -3.72 -13.29
C ILE A 101 15.33 -3.73 -12.09
N ASP A 102 16.46 -3.01 -12.20
CA ASP A 102 17.34 -2.73 -11.09
C ASP A 102 16.67 -1.78 -10.10
N VAL A 103 16.73 -2.11 -8.82
CA VAL A 103 16.14 -1.30 -7.76
C VAL A 103 17.11 -1.07 -6.61
N PHE A 104 16.81 -0.02 -5.85
CA PHE A 104 17.37 0.21 -4.53
C PHE A 104 16.32 -0.18 -3.48
N THR A 105 16.76 -0.93 -2.47
CA THR A 105 15.91 -1.28 -1.32
C THR A 105 16.24 -0.38 -0.15
N TYR A 106 15.19 0.18 0.44
CA TYR A 106 15.27 1.06 1.60
C TYR A 106 14.45 0.52 2.77
N SER A 107 14.84 0.92 3.97
CA SER A 107 13.99 0.86 5.17
C SER A 107 13.37 2.22 5.38
N GLU A 108 12.07 2.31 5.44
CA GLU A 108 11.34 3.51 5.84
C GLU A 108 10.77 3.34 7.24
N LYS A 109 10.85 4.39 8.05
CA LYS A 109 10.34 4.43 9.41
C LYS A 109 9.27 5.50 9.53
N LEU A 110 8.03 5.09 9.73
CA LEU A 110 6.90 5.99 9.91
C LEU A 110 6.93 6.71 11.27
N LEU A 111 6.14 7.78 11.40
CA LEU A 111 6.03 8.59 12.62
C LEU A 111 5.61 7.77 13.86
N ASN A 112 4.88 6.67 13.68
CA ASN A 112 4.50 5.74 14.75
C ASN A 112 5.54 4.64 15.01
N ASN A 113 6.78 4.83 14.58
CA ASN A 113 7.91 3.91 14.70
C ASN A 113 7.79 2.58 13.95
N LYS A 114 6.73 2.34 13.19
CA LYS A 114 6.67 1.16 12.31
C LYS A 114 7.69 1.30 11.19
N THR A 115 8.47 0.25 10.98
CA THR A 115 9.46 0.18 9.89
C THR A 115 9.04 -0.87 8.87
N TYR A 116 9.33 -0.61 7.60
CA TYR A 116 9.06 -1.53 6.50
C TYR A 116 10.04 -1.29 5.35
N LYS A 117 10.15 -2.29 4.47
CA LYS A 117 11.01 -2.18 3.30
C LYS A 117 10.25 -1.57 2.13
N THR A 118 10.93 -0.71 1.38
CA THR A 118 10.44 -0.15 0.12
C THR A 118 11.48 -0.31 -0.96
N VAL A 119 11.03 -0.41 -2.19
CA VAL A 119 11.93 -0.47 -3.35
C VAL A 119 11.61 0.65 -4.32
N TYR A 120 12.67 1.21 -4.89
CA TYR A 120 12.64 2.29 -5.87
C TYR A 120 13.49 1.90 -7.07
N LYS A 121 13.07 2.26 -8.27
CA LYS A 121 13.89 2.11 -9.48
C LYS A 121 15.23 2.80 -9.29
N LYS A 122 16.29 2.18 -9.80
CA LYS A 122 17.62 2.78 -9.79
C LYS A 122 17.68 4.04 -10.64
N TYR A 123 16.92 4.05 -11.74
CA TYR A 123 16.81 5.18 -12.66
C TYR A 123 15.33 5.50 -12.91
N GLY A 124 15.04 6.80 -13.08
CA GLY A 124 13.67 7.24 -13.41
C GLY A 124 12.65 7.07 -12.30
N SER A 125 13.10 6.99 -11.05
CA SER A 125 12.19 6.94 -9.89
C SER A 125 11.41 8.25 -9.75
N PHE A 126 10.15 8.12 -9.28
CA PHE A 126 9.28 9.25 -8.99
C PHE A 126 9.85 10.13 -7.87
N LYS A 127 10.02 11.43 -8.15
CA LYS A 127 10.70 12.34 -7.23
C LYS A 127 9.75 13.32 -6.53
N ASN A 128 8.90 14.00 -7.30
CA ASN A 128 8.11 15.11 -6.77
C ASN A 128 6.64 14.94 -7.06
N SER A 129 5.79 15.33 -6.11
CA SER A 129 4.34 15.35 -6.26
C SER A 129 3.74 16.67 -5.85
N ASN A 130 2.50 16.91 -6.28
CA ASN A 130 1.63 17.85 -5.57
C ASN A 130 1.36 17.34 -4.16
N VAL A 131 0.83 18.22 -3.31
CA VAL A 131 0.34 17.84 -1.98
C VAL A 131 -0.98 17.09 -2.14
N PHE A 132 -1.07 15.89 -1.59
CA PHE A 132 -2.30 15.13 -1.47
C PHE A 132 -2.89 15.39 -0.09
N ILE A 133 -4.10 15.93 -0.02
CA ILE A 133 -4.84 16.13 1.23
C ILE A 133 -5.88 15.02 1.32
N VAL A 134 -5.76 14.17 2.32
CA VAL A 134 -6.63 13.00 2.49
C VAL A 134 -8.00 13.46 3.02
N PRO A 135 -9.10 13.25 2.29
CA PRO A 135 -10.42 13.66 2.75
C PRO A 135 -10.88 12.87 3.98
N GLU A 136 -11.87 13.41 4.70
CA GLU A 136 -12.56 12.70 5.78
C GLU A 136 -13.11 11.36 5.29
N LYS A 137 -13.03 10.32 6.14
CA LYS A 137 -13.45 8.95 5.84
C LYS A 137 -12.75 8.32 4.64
N HIS A 138 -11.60 8.85 4.23
CA HIS A 138 -10.76 8.27 3.18
C HIS A 138 -9.35 8.00 3.69
N TYR A 139 -8.67 7.13 2.96
CA TYR A 139 -7.30 6.71 3.27
C TYR A 139 -6.43 6.81 2.02
N PHE A 140 -5.13 7.06 2.25
CA PHE A 140 -4.13 7.13 1.20
C PHE A 140 -3.17 5.94 1.30
N PHE A 141 -3.09 5.17 0.24
CA PHE A 141 -2.32 3.93 0.19
C PHE A 141 -1.15 4.03 -0.77
N LEU A 142 -0.01 3.47 -0.37
CA LEU A 142 1.15 3.30 -1.24
C LEU A 142 1.52 1.82 -1.40
N GLY A 143 2.03 1.47 -2.57
CA GLY A 143 2.73 0.21 -2.76
C GLY A 143 4.14 0.28 -2.19
N ASP A 144 4.61 -0.81 -1.57
CA ASP A 144 5.99 -0.88 -1.10
C ASP A 144 6.99 -0.89 -2.27
N ASN A 145 6.59 -1.42 -3.44
CA ASN A 145 7.26 -1.17 -4.70
C ASN A 145 6.80 0.18 -5.24
N ARG A 146 7.53 1.23 -4.92
CA ARG A 146 7.13 2.63 -5.14
C ARG A 146 6.90 2.98 -6.61
N ASP A 147 7.77 2.55 -7.49
CA ASP A 147 7.71 2.96 -8.90
C ASP A 147 6.92 2.00 -9.80
N CYS A 148 6.57 0.82 -9.29
CA CYS A 148 5.81 -0.18 -10.02
C CYS A 148 4.43 -0.45 -9.39
N SER A 149 3.89 0.50 -8.65
CA SER A 149 2.61 0.36 -7.95
C SER A 149 1.57 1.30 -8.52
N ALA A 150 0.43 0.74 -8.94
CA ALA A 150 -0.79 1.51 -9.09
C ALA A 150 -1.37 1.77 -7.70
N ASP A 151 -1.24 2.99 -7.18
CA ASP A 151 -1.64 3.36 -5.83
C ASP A 151 -2.28 4.76 -5.77
N SER A 152 -2.47 5.29 -4.56
CA SER A 152 -3.22 6.53 -4.36
C SER A 152 -2.59 7.79 -4.96
N ARG A 153 -1.33 7.74 -5.38
CA ARG A 153 -0.68 8.84 -6.09
C ARG A 153 -1.32 9.13 -7.44
N TYR A 154 -1.96 8.13 -8.04
CA TYR A 154 -2.69 8.28 -9.29
C TYR A 154 -4.18 8.53 -9.00
N LEU A 155 -4.56 9.80 -8.78
CA LEU A 155 -5.92 10.20 -8.42
C LEU A 155 -7.00 9.75 -9.41
N PRO A 156 -6.80 9.82 -10.76
CA PRO A 156 -7.77 9.29 -11.71
C PRO A 156 -7.93 7.77 -11.67
N GLY A 157 -6.97 7.05 -11.10
CA GLY A 157 -6.98 5.60 -10.96
C GLY A 157 -7.51 5.13 -9.61
N LEU A 158 -6.61 4.85 -8.67
CA LEU A 158 -6.99 4.42 -7.33
C LEU A 158 -7.44 5.60 -6.47
N GLY A 159 -6.65 6.68 -6.42
CA GLY A 159 -6.93 7.87 -5.62
C GLY A 159 -7.10 7.57 -4.13
N TYR A 160 -7.94 8.38 -3.49
CA TYR A 160 -8.32 8.18 -2.09
C TYR A 160 -9.31 7.03 -1.96
N VAL A 161 -9.07 6.12 -1.01
CA VAL A 161 -9.92 4.94 -0.80
C VAL A 161 -10.89 5.21 0.34
N PRO A 162 -12.21 5.14 0.09
CA PRO A 162 -13.20 5.31 1.14
C PRO A 162 -13.09 4.22 2.22
N GLU A 163 -13.40 4.57 3.44
CA GLU A 163 -13.39 3.63 4.57
C GLU A 163 -14.27 2.39 4.32
N GLU A 164 -15.40 2.56 3.67
CA GLU A 164 -16.33 1.47 3.35
C GLU A 164 -15.72 0.40 2.41
N ASN A 165 -14.71 0.77 1.62
CA ASN A 165 -14.02 -0.14 0.70
C ASN A 165 -12.99 -1.05 1.38
N LEU A 166 -12.61 -0.77 2.64
CA LEU A 166 -11.65 -1.60 3.36
C LEU A 166 -12.26 -2.98 3.64
N VAL A 167 -11.53 -4.04 3.27
CA VAL A 167 -11.94 -5.44 3.51
C VAL A 167 -11.36 -5.96 4.81
N GLY A 168 -10.07 -5.69 5.06
CA GLY A 168 -9.41 -6.14 6.28
C GLY A 168 -7.91 -5.94 6.29
N LYS A 169 -7.31 -6.28 7.42
CA LYS A 169 -5.85 -6.21 7.63
C LYS A 169 -5.19 -7.48 7.17
N ALA A 170 -4.18 -7.36 6.33
CA ALA A 170 -3.32 -8.46 5.95
C ALA A 170 -2.39 -8.82 7.11
N GLN A 171 -2.40 -10.08 7.55
CA GLN A 171 -1.64 -10.53 8.71
C GLN A 171 -0.43 -11.38 8.33
N PHE A 172 -0.61 -12.41 7.50
CA PHE A 172 0.48 -13.28 7.07
C PHE A 172 0.18 -13.97 5.74
N ILE A 173 1.24 -14.39 5.05
CA ILE A 173 1.17 -15.21 3.86
C ILE A 173 1.25 -16.67 4.31
N PHE A 174 0.23 -17.48 4.00
CA PHE A 174 0.24 -18.91 4.35
C PHE A 174 0.53 -19.81 3.15
N PHE A 175 0.48 -19.28 1.93
CA PHE A 175 0.85 -19.98 0.73
C PHE A 175 1.38 -19.02 -0.33
N SER A 176 2.57 -19.32 -0.85
CA SER A 176 3.16 -18.64 -2.01
C SER A 176 3.65 -19.70 -2.99
N SER A 177 3.59 -19.42 -4.29
CA SER A 177 4.20 -20.27 -5.33
C SER A 177 5.69 -20.52 -5.09
N ASP A 178 6.35 -19.62 -4.36
CA ASP A 178 7.77 -19.71 -4.01
C ASP A 178 8.03 -20.34 -2.64
N PHE A 179 7.08 -21.11 -2.11
CA PHE A 179 7.14 -21.78 -0.80
C PHE A 179 7.42 -20.86 0.39
N ARG A 180 6.96 -19.59 0.31
CA ARG A 180 7.15 -18.62 1.39
C ARG A 180 5.95 -18.60 2.30
N ILE A 181 6.17 -19.08 3.52
CA ILE A 181 5.19 -19.00 4.61
C ILE A 181 5.75 -18.08 5.67
N GLY A 182 5.00 -17.09 6.14
CA GLY A 182 5.46 -16.22 7.21
C GLY A 182 4.78 -14.87 7.29
N SER A 183 5.30 -14.02 8.19
CA SER A 183 4.79 -12.68 8.41
C SER A 183 5.00 -11.79 7.18
N ILE A 184 4.00 -10.97 6.84
CA ILE A 184 4.09 -9.96 5.78
C ILE A 184 5.29 -9.02 5.99
N PHE A 185 5.74 -8.83 7.25
CA PHE A 185 6.87 -7.98 7.59
C PHE A 185 8.24 -8.56 7.26
N SER A 186 8.37 -9.87 7.04
CA SER A 186 9.67 -10.53 6.86
C SER A 186 9.96 -11.00 5.42
N PHE A 187 9.02 -10.93 4.49
CA PHE A 187 9.06 -11.71 3.25
C PHE A 187 8.92 -10.93 1.94
N TRP A 188 9.17 -9.65 1.93
CA TRP A 188 9.25 -8.95 0.66
C TRP A 188 10.64 -9.12 0.00
N LYS A 189 10.97 -10.33 -0.44
CA LYS A 189 11.86 -10.49 -1.59
C LYS A 189 10.98 -10.56 -2.82
N TRP A 190 11.03 -9.53 -3.60
CA TRP A 190 10.42 -9.47 -4.90
C TRP A 190 11.25 -10.33 -5.86
N HIS A 191 10.62 -11.24 -6.55
CA HIS A 191 11.14 -11.85 -7.76
C HIS A 191 10.33 -11.35 -8.93
#